data_ff4eebaafeaa19669980b8614fae7628
#
_entry.id   ff4eebaafeaa19669980b8614fae7628
#
_cell.length_a   1.000
_cell.length_b   1.000
_cell.length_c   1.000
_cell.angle_alpha   90.00
_cell.angle_beta   90.00
_cell.angle_gamma   90.00
#
_symmetry.space_group_name_H-M   'P 1'
#
loop_
_entity.id
_entity.type
_entity.pdbx_description
1 polymer ?
#
loop_
_entity_poly.entity_id
_entity_poly.type
_entity_poly.pdbx_seq_one_letter_code
_entity_poly.pdbx_strand_id
1 'polypeptide(L)'
;MTQLRNPLPTLTGWERNMGIGYLFFQIFLLPSLLQFFNFLLPYPVSGALVNFLYFTINAVAVTVIFSRLLKKNLLRALRAPRETLLNVAIGLAAYWLCMTGISVLMGMLVPDFVNHNDGNIAALTAENYWLTAVGSIFLVPIAEEALHRGLVFGSLYPKNGVLAYLVSAALFSSIHLLSYVGLYGPLHLLLAFLQYLPAGLILAYAYRRSGTLLCPMLIHAAVNAIGILSLR
;
A
#
# COMPACT_ATOMS: atom_id res chain seq x y z
N MET A 1 -7.32 -10.01 27.99
CA MET A 1 -7.54 -9.02 26.91
C MET A 1 -6.78 -7.75 27.29
N THR A 2 -5.56 -7.57 26.78
CA THR A 2 -4.76 -6.36 26.96
C THR A 2 -5.48 -5.20 26.26
N GLN A 3 -6.00 -4.26 27.03
CA GLN A 3 -6.52 -3.00 26.51
C GLN A 3 -5.47 -2.38 25.61
N LEU A 4 -5.80 -2.23 24.33
CA LEU A 4 -4.95 -1.58 23.33
C LEU A 4 -4.76 -0.13 23.78
N ARG A 5 -3.56 0.17 24.29
CA ARG A 5 -3.20 1.29 25.16
C ARG A 5 -3.42 2.70 24.59
N ASN A 6 -3.69 2.87 23.28
CA ASN A 6 -3.83 4.22 22.73
C ASN A 6 -4.89 4.29 21.62
N PRO A 7 -5.78 5.29 21.62
CA PRO A 7 -6.69 5.55 20.51
C PRO A 7 -5.89 5.96 19.27
N LEU A 8 -6.39 5.58 18.08
CA LEU A 8 -5.80 6.00 16.82
C LEU A 8 -5.90 7.52 16.67
N PRO A 9 -4.91 8.19 16.04
CA PRO A 9 -5.02 9.59 15.69
C PRO A 9 -6.22 9.84 14.78
N THR A 10 -7.06 10.82 15.15
CA THR A 10 -8.27 11.17 14.41
C THR A 10 -7.97 12.13 13.27
N LEU A 11 -8.67 11.93 12.14
CA LEU A 11 -8.68 12.85 11.01
C LEU A 11 -9.47 14.13 11.34
N THR A 12 -9.06 15.26 10.76
CA THR A 12 -9.93 16.45 10.67
C THR A 12 -10.99 16.23 9.59
N GLY A 13 -12.05 17.05 9.59
CA GLY A 13 -13.04 17.05 8.51
C GLY A 13 -12.41 17.34 7.15
N TRP A 14 -11.44 18.26 7.09
CA TRP A 14 -10.69 18.60 5.88
C TRP A 14 -9.86 17.42 5.37
N GLU A 15 -9.01 16.82 6.24
CA GLU A 15 -8.18 15.64 5.89
C GLU A 15 -9.05 14.51 5.32
N ARG A 16 -10.22 14.26 5.95
CA ARG A 16 -11.14 13.22 5.51
C ARG A 16 -11.74 13.50 4.13
N ASN A 17 -12.30 14.71 3.93
CA ASN A 17 -13.00 15.03 2.70
C ASN A 17 -12.03 15.15 1.51
N MET A 18 -10.89 15.83 1.69
CA MET A 18 -9.85 15.91 0.67
C MET A 18 -9.22 14.54 0.40
N GLY A 19 -9.01 13.73 1.44
CA GLY A 19 -8.49 12.38 1.30
C GLY A 19 -9.41 11.46 0.50
N ILE A 20 -10.74 11.53 0.72
CA ILE A 20 -11.71 10.76 -0.07
C ILE A 20 -11.66 11.19 -1.54
N GLY A 21 -11.73 12.49 -1.81
CA GLY A 21 -11.65 13.01 -3.19
C GLY A 21 -10.34 12.60 -3.88
N TYR A 22 -9.23 12.69 -3.14
CA TYR A 22 -7.93 12.30 -3.67
C TYR A 22 -7.81 10.77 -3.90
N LEU A 23 -8.39 9.95 -3.05
CA LEU A 23 -8.42 8.49 -3.24
C LEU A 23 -9.08 8.11 -4.58
N PHE A 24 -10.19 8.75 -4.93
CA PHE A 24 -10.82 8.54 -6.24
C PHE A 24 -9.98 9.11 -7.39
N PHE A 25 -9.43 10.31 -7.22
CA PHE A 25 -8.59 10.95 -8.24
C PHE A 25 -7.37 10.09 -8.59
N GLN A 26 -6.63 9.62 -7.60
CA GLN A 26 -5.40 8.85 -7.79
C GLN A 26 -5.66 7.46 -8.41
N ILE A 27 -6.84 6.88 -8.18
CA ILE A 27 -7.20 5.58 -8.74
C ILE A 27 -7.67 5.69 -10.20
N PHE A 28 -8.55 6.65 -10.48
CA PHE A 28 -9.28 6.69 -11.75
C PHE A 28 -8.76 7.74 -12.74
N LEU A 29 -8.25 8.86 -12.25
CA LEU A 29 -7.89 9.97 -13.12
C LEU A 29 -6.38 10.13 -13.30
N LEU A 30 -5.61 10.06 -12.24
CA LEU A 30 -4.17 10.34 -12.30
C LEU A 30 -3.40 9.41 -13.25
N PRO A 31 -3.61 8.08 -13.27
CA PRO A 31 -2.93 7.19 -14.21
C PRO A 31 -3.24 7.55 -15.66
N SER A 32 -4.52 7.81 -15.97
CA SER A 32 -4.96 8.16 -17.33
C SER A 32 -4.40 9.52 -17.78
N LEU A 33 -4.34 10.50 -16.87
CA LEU A 33 -3.73 11.80 -17.16
C LEU A 33 -2.23 11.67 -17.45
N LEU A 34 -1.49 10.90 -16.65
CA LEU A 34 -0.06 10.70 -16.88
C LEU A 34 0.20 9.97 -18.21
N GLN A 35 -0.58 8.95 -18.55
CA GLN A 35 -0.49 8.26 -19.82
C GLN A 35 -0.83 9.21 -20.99
N PHE A 36 -1.88 10.01 -20.87
CA PHE A 36 -2.28 10.98 -21.88
C PHE A 36 -1.18 12.02 -22.12
N PHE A 37 -0.64 12.62 -21.05
CA PHE A 37 0.46 13.59 -21.21
C PHE A 37 1.73 12.95 -21.78
N ASN A 38 2.05 11.71 -21.38
CA ASN A 38 3.20 10.99 -21.96
C ASN A 38 3.00 10.75 -23.47
N PHE A 39 1.78 10.41 -23.88
CA PHE A 39 1.43 10.23 -25.30
C PHE A 39 1.59 11.53 -26.13
N LEU A 40 1.33 12.69 -25.55
CA LEU A 40 1.47 13.99 -26.24
C LEU A 40 2.93 14.45 -26.40
N LEU A 41 3.88 13.81 -25.73
CA LEU A 41 5.29 14.17 -25.88
C LEU A 41 5.82 13.73 -27.25
N PRO A 42 6.66 14.55 -27.91
CA PRO A 42 7.34 14.16 -29.15
C PRO A 42 8.20 12.87 -28.98
N TYR A 43 8.72 12.68 -27.77
CA TYR A 43 9.46 11.48 -27.36
C TYR A 43 8.87 11.01 -26.02
N PRO A 44 7.98 10.00 -26.01
CA PRO A 44 7.42 9.45 -24.79
C PRO A 44 8.52 8.96 -23.85
N VAL A 45 8.35 9.28 -22.56
CA VAL A 45 9.30 8.83 -21.54
C VAL A 45 9.01 7.37 -21.14
N SER A 46 9.97 6.75 -20.49
CA SER A 46 9.92 5.35 -20.07
C SER A 46 8.77 5.05 -19.10
N GLY A 47 8.27 3.82 -19.11
CA GLY A 47 7.25 3.36 -18.16
C GLY A 47 7.69 3.50 -16.70
N ALA A 48 8.96 3.21 -16.42
CA ALA A 48 9.54 3.38 -15.09
C ALA A 48 9.51 4.84 -14.62
N LEU A 49 9.74 5.82 -15.52
CA LEU A 49 9.65 7.25 -15.17
C LEU A 49 8.20 7.67 -14.95
N VAL A 50 7.25 7.25 -15.80
CA VAL A 50 5.82 7.54 -15.62
C VAL A 50 5.35 6.99 -14.26
N ASN A 51 5.73 5.76 -13.93
CA ASN A 51 5.38 5.12 -12.66
C ASN A 51 6.01 5.86 -11.46
N PHE A 52 7.27 6.26 -11.57
CA PHE A 52 7.95 7.06 -10.53
C PHE A 52 7.27 8.42 -10.32
N LEU A 53 6.85 9.10 -11.39
CA LEU A 53 6.08 10.34 -11.31
C LEU A 53 4.73 10.13 -10.63
N TYR A 54 4.03 9.04 -10.98
CA TYR A 54 2.80 8.64 -10.29
C TYR A 54 3.00 8.49 -8.78
N PHE A 55 4.03 7.76 -8.35
CA PHE A 55 4.34 7.58 -6.93
C PHE A 55 4.75 8.88 -6.24
N THR A 56 5.51 9.73 -6.94
CA THR A 56 5.94 11.04 -6.40
C THR A 56 4.75 11.96 -6.17
N ILE A 57 3.85 12.08 -7.16
CA ILE A 57 2.63 12.90 -7.04
C ILE A 57 1.78 12.40 -5.88
N ASN A 58 1.59 11.07 -5.76
CA ASN A 58 0.84 10.47 -4.67
C ASN A 58 1.46 10.76 -3.30
N ALA A 59 2.77 10.54 -3.13
CA ALA A 59 3.46 10.79 -1.87
C ALA A 59 3.40 12.27 -1.46
N VAL A 60 3.59 13.18 -2.40
CA VAL A 60 3.50 14.63 -2.15
C VAL A 60 2.07 15.01 -1.77
N ALA A 61 1.08 14.62 -2.56
CA ALA A 61 -0.32 14.96 -2.30
C ALA A 61 -0.80 14.44 -0.94
N VAL A 62 -0.53 13.17 -0.60
CA VAL A 62 -0.94 12.64 0.72
C VAL A 62 -0.18 13.28 1.86
N THR A 63 1.10 13.66 1.67
CA THR A 63 1.88 14.37 2.68
C THR A 63 1.28 15.74 2.97
N VAL A 64 0.82 16.45 1.94
CA VAL A 64 0.13 17.75 2.10
C VAL A 64 -1.23 17.55 2.75
N ILE A 65 -2.07 16.65 2.21
CA ILE A 65 -3.44 16.41 2.69
C ILE A 65 -3.42 15.93 4.16
N PHE A 66 -2.57 14.99 4.49
CA PHE A 66 -2.52 14.35 5.81
C PHE A 66 -1.36 14.84 6.69
N SER A 67 -0.82 16.04 6.42
CA SER A 67 0.37 16.58 7.12
C SER A 67 0.25 16.54 8.65
N ARG A 68 -0.94 16.93 9.19
CA ARG A 68 -1.22 16.88 10.63
C ARG A 68 -1.30 15.43 11.14
N LEU A 69 -1.99 14.55 10.42
CA LEU A 69 -2.11 13.13 10.77
C LEU A 69 -0.73 12.46 10.77
N LEU A 70 0.05 12.65 9.71
CA LEU A 70 1.40 12.09 9.57
C LEU A 70 2.34 12.60 10.66
N LYS A 71 2.33 13.92 10.96
CA LYS A 71 3.11 14.50 12.06
C LYS A 71 2.76 13.87 13.41
N LYS A 72 1.46 13.68 13.72
CA LYS A 72 1.03 13.03 14.96
C LYS A 72 1.50 11.59 15.06
N ASN A 73 1.42 10.83 13.95
CA ASN A 73 1.86 9.45 13.89
C ASN A 73 3.38 9.34 14.06
N LEU A 74 4.16 10.20 13.39
CA LEU A 74 5.62 10.27 13.52
C LEU A 74 6.03 10.58 14.96
N LEU A 75 5.47 11.64 15.57
CA LEU A 75 5.79 11.99 16.95
C LEU A 75 5.44 10.88 17.94
N ARG A 76 4.35 10.12 17.67
CA ARG A 76 4.00 8.97 18.51
C ARG A 76 5.03 7.85 18.38
N ALA A 77 5.47 7.52 17.17
CA ALA A 77 6.50 6.52 16.95
C ALA A 77 7.84 6.90 17.59
N LEU A 78 8.23 8.17 17.50
CA LEU A 78 9.47 8.68 18.10
C LEU A 78 9.43 8.71 19.64
N ARG A 79 8.24 8.78 20.26
CA ARG A 79 8.08 8.67 21.73
C ARG A 79 8.17 7.24 22.24
N ALA A 80 7.94 6.24 21.39
CA ALA A 80 7.97 4.82 21.74
C ALA A 80 8.71 3.99 20.66
N PRO A 81 9.99 4.30 20.37
CA PRO A 81 10.70 3.70 19.24
C PRO A 81 10.86 2.17 19.40
N ARG A 82 11.15 1.70 20.62
CA ARG A 82 11.28 0.27 20.91
C ARG A 82 9.97 -0.49 20.65
N GLU A 83 8.83 0.06 21.08
CA GLU A 83 7.52 -0.56 20.81
C GLU A 83 7.18 -0.54 19.32
N THR A 84 7.51 0.56 18.62
CA THR A 84 7.31 0.67 17.19
C THR A 84 8.13 -0.40 16.45
N LEU A 85 9.42 -0.53 16.74
CA LEU A 85 10.31 -1.53 16.11
C LEU A 85 9.87 -2.96 16.44
N LEU A 86 9.45 -3.25 17.67
CA LEU A 86 8.91 -4.56 18.03
C LEU A 86 7.64 -4.89 17.22
N ASN A 87 6.73 -3.93 17.04
CA ASN A 87 5.54 -4.13 16.23
C ASN A 87 5.88 -4.30 14.73
N VAL A 88 6.91 -3.62 14.23
CA VAL A 88 7.44 -3.85 12.88
C VAL A 88 7.96 -5.28 12.73
N ALA A 89 8.77 -5.74 13.66
CA ALA A 89 9.31 -7.10 13.64
C ALA A 89 8.20 -8.18 13.69
N ILE A 90 7.20 -8.00 14.56
CA ILE A 90 6.03 -8.90 14.64
C ILE A 90 5.23 -8.87 13.33
N GLY A 91 5.01 -7.67 12.77
CA GLY A 91 4.29 -7.51 11.51
C GLY A 91 5.02 -8.14 10.32
N LEU A 92 6.34 -8.00 10.25
CA LEU A 92 7.18 -8.66 9.23
C LEU A 92 7.12 -10.19 9.37
N ALA A 93 7.27 -10.73 10.58
CA ALA A 93 7.16 -12.16 10.81
C ALA A 93 5.78 -12.70 10.39
N ALA A 94 4.69 -12.02 10.78
CA ALA A 94 3.34 -12.38 10.38
C ALA A 94 3.15 -12.31 8.87
N TYR A 95 3.69 -11.27 8.21
CA TYR A 95 3.64 -11.11 6.77
C TYR A 95 4.32 -12.29 6.06
N TRP A 96 5.56 -12.60 6.43
CA TRP A 96 6.33 -13.68 5.80
C TRP A 96 5.68 -15.05 6.00
N LEU A 97 5.23 -15.37 7.21
CA LEU A 97 4.51 -16.62 7.49
C LEU A 97 3.24 -16.74 6.64
N CYS A 98 2.43 -15.69 6.58
CA CYS A 98 1.18 -15.69 5.84
C CYS A 98 1.43 -15.79 4.33
N MET A 99 2.35 -14.98 3.78
CA MET A 99 2.63 -14.95 2.35
C MET A 99 3.30 -16.23 1.87
N THR A 100 4.20 -16.81 2.66
CA THR A 100 4.78 -18.14 2.35
C THR A 100 3.69 -19.20 2.33
N GLY A 101 2.80 -19.22 3.33
CA GLY A 101 1.68 -20.17 3.37
C GLY A 101 0.75 -20.05 2.16
N ILE A 102 0.42 -18.81 1.75
CA ILE A 102 -0.40 -18.55 0.56
C ILE A 102 0.34 -18.96 -0.71
N SER A 103 1.62 -18.63 -0.85
CA SER A 103 2.40 -19.01 -2.02
C SER A 103 2.48 -20.53 -2.19
N VAL A 104 2.70 -21.26 -1.10
CA VAL A 104 2.68 -22.74 -1.10
C VAL A 104 1.31 -23.26 -1.50
N LEU A 105 0.24 -22.75 -0.89
CA LEU A 105 -1.13 -23.15 -1.21
C LEU A 105 -1.50 -22.87 -2.67
N MET A 106 -1.16 -21.68 -3.16
CA MET A 106 -1.38 -21.30 -4.55
C MET A 106 -0.60 -22.21 -5.52
N GLY A 107 0.68 -22.48 -5.22
CA GLY A 107 1.50 -23.39 -6.01
C GLY A 107 0.95 -24.84 -6.06
N MET A 108 0.27 -25.30 -5.00
CA MET A 108 -0.37 -26.60 -4.96
C MET A 108 -1.72 -26.66 -5.72
N LEU A 109 -2.53 -25.60 -5.58
CA LEU A 109 -3.90 -25.58 -6.10
C LEU A 109 -3.99 -25.01 -7.52
N VAL A 110 -3.13 -24.06 -7.87
CA VAL A 110 -3.15 -23.33 -9.15
C VAL A 110 -1.71 -23.08 -9.60
N PRO A 111 -0.94 -24.15 -10.00
CA PRO A 111 0.48 -24.03 -10.28
C PRO A 111 0.80 -23.06 -11.44
N ASP A 112 -0.13 -22.88 -12.37
CA ASP A 112 0.05 -21.98 -13.52
C ASP A 112 -0.34 -20.52 -13.22
N PHE A 113 -0.69 -20.20 -11.95
CA PHE A 113 -1.04 -18.83 -11.58
C PHE A 113 0.18 -17.92 -11.57
N VAL A 114 0.12 -16.83 -12.34
CA VAL A 114 1.13 -15.78 -12.39
C VAL A 114 0.55 -14.47 -11.87
N ASN A 115 1.23 -13.85 -10.91
CA ASN A 115 0.85 -12.51 -10.45
C ASN A 115 1.39 -11.46 -11.45
N HIS A 116 0.49 -10.86 -12.21
CA HIS A 116 0.86 -9.89 -13.24
C HIS A 116 1.35 -8.56 -12.66
N ASN A 117 0.93 -8.18 -11.46
CA ASN A 117 1.47 -6.98 -10.81
C ASN A 117 2.95 -7.16 -10.46
N ASP A 118 3.34 -8.33 -9.96
CA ASP A 118 4.75 -8.63 -9.67
C ASP A 118 5.57 -8.67 -10.96
N GLY A 119 5.01 -9.23 -12.04
CA GLY A 119 5.61 -9.22 -13.38
C GLY A 119 5.81 -7.80 -13.94
N ASN A 120 4.83 -6.91 -13.73
CA ASN A 120 4.94 -5.51 -14.13
C ASN A 120 6.04 -4.76 -13.34
N ILE A 121 6.12 -4.98 -12.02
CA ILE A 121 7.19 -4.40 -11.19
C ILE A 121 8.57 -4.93 -11.63
N ALA A 122 8.68 -6.21 -12.00
CA ALA A 122 9.92 -6.78 -12.54
C ALA A 122 10.32 -6.10 -13.85
N ALA A 123 9.38 -5.89 -14.78
CA ALA A 123 9.62 -5.17 -16.03
C ALA A 123 10.09 -3.73 -15.83
N LEU A 124 9.41 -2.98 -14.94
CA LEU A 124 9.81 -1.60 -14.58
C LEU A 124 11.18 -1.56 -13.90
N THR A 125 11.51 -2.59 -13.10
CA THR A 125 12.82 -2.71 -12.45
C THR A 125 13.93 -2.98 -13.47
N ALA A 126 13.66 -3.82 -14.47
CA ALA A 126 14.59 -4.07 -15.59
C ALA A 126 14.79 -2.82 -16.46
N GLU A 127 13.74 -2.01 -16.65
CA GLU A 127 13.80 -0.75 -17.40
C GLU A 127 14.61 0.33 -16.64
N ASN A 128 14.33 0.54 -15.36
CA ASN A 128 15.10 1.45 -14.50
C ASN A 128 15.02 1.06 -13.02
N TYR A 129 16.04 0.34 -12.57
CA TYR A 129 16.14 -0.16 -11.19
C TYR A 129 15.97 0.95 -10.13
N TRP A 130 16.67 2.07 -10.29
CA TRP A 130 16.69 3.11 -9.26
C TRP A 130 15.37 3.86 -9.14
N LEU A 131 14.71 4.18 -10.26
CA LEU A 131 13.39 4.81 -10.22
C LEU A 131 12.36 3.89 -9.57
N THR A 132 12.37 2.60 -9.95
CA THR A 132 11.45 1.61 -9.37
C THR A 132 11.75 1.39 -7.89
N ALA A 133 13.02 1.23 -7.49
CA ALA A 133 13.40 1.00 -6.11
C ALA A 133 13.03 2.20 -5.21
N VAL A 134 13.41 3.42 -5.57
CA VAL A 134 13.10 4.62 -4.77
C VAL A 134 11.58 4.83 -4.69
N GLY A 135 10.87 4.68 -5.80
CA GLY A 135 9.42 4.81 -5.85
C GLY A 135 8.73 3.80 -4.94
N SER A 136 9.00 2.51 -5.15
CA SER A 136 8.30 1.43 -4.45
C SER A 136 8.67 1.32 -2.98
N ILE A 137 9.94 1.56 -2.60
CA ILE A 137 10.41 1.38 -1.22
C ILE A 137 10.04 2.58 -0.33
N PHE A 138 10.10 3.81 -0.86
CA PHE A 138 9.92 5.00 -0.03
C PHE A 138 8.61 5.74 -0.29
N LEU A 139 8.22 5.93 -1.55
CA LEU A 139 7.07 6.77 -1.88
C LEU A 139 5.75 6.03 -1.76
N VAL A 140 5.67 4.80 -2.25
CA VAL A 140 4.46 3.96 -2.20
C VAL A 140 3.97 3.74 -0.77
N PRO A 141 4.79 3.30 0.20
CA PRO A 141 4.31 3.07 1.56
C PRO A 141 3.75 4.32 2.24
N ILE A 142 4.30 5.50 1.97
CA ILE A 142 3.78 6.76 2.51
C ILE A 142 2.38 7.02 1.97
N ALA A 143 2.20 6.92 0.65
CA ALA A 143 0.94 7.19 -0.02
C ALA A 143 -0.13 6.17 0.38
N GLU A 144 0.17 4.90 0.24
CA GLU A 144 -0.80 3.84 0.44
C GLU A 144 -1.21 3.66 1.90
N GLU A 145 -0.26 3.71 2.85
CA GLU A 145 -0.63 3.57 4.26
C GLU A 145 -1.40 4.79 4.78
N ALA A 146 -1.10 6.00 4.29
CA ALA A 146 -1.90 7.18 4.64
C ALA A 146 -3.35 7.07 4.15
N LEU A 147 -3.57 6.56 2.93
CA LEU A 147 -4.90 6.39 2.35
C LEU A 147 -5.65 5.18 2.95
N HIS A 148 -5.04 3.99 2.96
CA HIS A 148 -5.75 2.79 3.38
C HIS A 148 -5.88 2.69 4.91
N ARG A 149 -4.83 3.01 5.66
CA ARG A 149 -4.83 2.89 7.14
C ARG A 149 -5.17 4.21 7.80
N GLY A 150 -4.62 5.32 7.34
CA GLY A 150 -4.92 6.64 7.87
C GLY A 150 -6.37 7.05 7.59
N LEU A 151 -6.77 7.09 6.32
CA LEU A 151 -8.09 7.55 5.91
C LEU A 151 -9.16 6.46 6.08
N VAL A 152 -9.06 5.34 5.35
CA VAL A 152 -10.15 4.35 5.29
C VAL A 152 -10.31 3.63 6.62
N PHE A 153 -9.27 2.96 7.08
CA PHE A 153 -9.31 2.24 8.36
C PHE A 153 -9.58 3.18 9.54
N GLY A 154 -8.86 4.31 9.61
CA GLY A 154 -9.01 5.29 10.69
C GLY A 154 -10.39 5.93 10.77
N SER A 155 -11.09 6.09 9.63
CA SER A 155 -12.46 6.60 9.59
C SER A 155 -13.52 5.58 10.00
N LEU A 156 -13.31 4.29 9.68
CA LEU A 156 -14.27 3.22 9.93
C LEU A 156 -14.09 2.57 11.30
N TYR A 157 -12.86 2.44 11.77
CA TYR A 157 -12.53 1.69 12.98
C TYR A 157 -13.30 2.15 14.23
N PRO A 158 -13.49 3.46 14.51
CA PRO A 158 -14.28 3.90 15.66
C PRO A 158 -15.76 3.50 15.60
N LYS A 159 -16.28 3.22 14.40
CA LYS A 159 -17.67 2.85 14.17
C LYS A 159 -17.87 1.34 14.17
N ASN A 160 -17.03 0.64 13.43
CA ASN A 160 -17.06 -0.82 13.31
C ASN A 160 -15.66 -1.35 12.96
N GLY A 161 -15.02 -2.02 13.92
CA GLY A 161 -13.66 -2.54 13.75
C GLY A 161 -13.57 -3.62 12.67
N VAL A 162 -14.53 -4.54 12.59
CA VAL A 162 -14.52 -5.61 11.59
C VAL A 162 -14.64 -5.02 10.18
N LEU A 163 -15.59 -4.11 9.99
CA LEU A 163 -15.78 -3.43 8.72
C LEU A 163 -14.51 -2.65 8.30
N ALA A 164 -13.82 -2.00 9.25
CA ALA A 164 -12.58 -1.28 8.98
C ALA A 164 -11.49 -2.19 8.43
N TYR A 165 -11.29 -3.37 9.03
CA TYR A 165 -10.33 -4.37 8.52
C TYR A 165 -10.71 -4.85 7.11
N LEU A 166 -11.94 -5.26 6.91
CA LEU A 166 -12.41 -5.80 5.64
C LEU A 166 -12.31 -4.77 4.51
N VAL A 167 -12.84 -3.56 4.73
CA VAL A 167 -12.84 -2.52 3.69
C VAL A 167 -11.44 -2.02 3.38
N SER A 168 -10.60 -1.78 4.40
CA SER A 168 -9.22 -1.33 4.19
C SER A 168 -8.38 -2.37 3.46
N ALA A 169 -8.51 -3.65 3.80
CA ALA A 169 -7.79 -4.73 3.14
C ALA A 169 -8.32 -4.99 1.72
N ALA A 170 -9.63 -4.97 1.53
CA ALA A 170 -10.24 -5.16 0.22
C ALA A 170 -9.85 -4.04 -0.77
N LEU A 171 -9.88 -2.78 -0.33
CA LEU A 171 -9.43 -1.66 -1.16
C LEU A 171 -7.94 -1.76 -1.49
N PHE A 172 -7.10 -2.11 -0.51
CA PHE A 172 -5.68 -2.34 -0.72
C PHE A 172 -5.44 -3.43 -1.78
N SER A 173 -6.13 -4.57 -1.67
CA SER A 173 -6.02 -5.64 -2.66
C SER A 173 -6.51 -5.20 -4.04
N SER A 174 -7.64 -4.50 -4.09
CA SER A 174 -8.29 -4.09 -5.35
C SER A 174 -7.42 -3.15 -6.18
N ILE A 175 -6.71 -2.20 -5.57
CA ILE A 175 -5.87 -1.25 -6.33
C ILE A 175 -4.74 -1.94 -7.10
N HIS A 176 -4.24 -3.08 -6.60
CA HIS A 176 -3.21 -3.87 -7.27
C HIS A 176 -3.72 -4.63 -8.51
N LEU A 177 -5.05 -4.66 -8.70
CA LEU A 177 -5.69 -5.42 -9.77
C LEU A 177 -6.40 -4.55 -10.80
N LEU A 178 -6.64 -3.28 -10.49
CA LEU A 178 -7.49 -2.42 -11.33
C LEU A 178 -6.99 -2.30 -12.77
N SER A 179 -5.69 -2.23 -12.97
CA SER A 179 -5.06 -2.18 -14.30
C SER A 179 -5.20 -3.48 -15.11
N TYR A 180 -5.64 -4.55 -14.48
CA TYR A 180 -5.78 -5.88 -15.09
C TYR A 180 -7.24 -6.28 -15.34
N VAL A 181 -8.20 -5.45 -14.88
CA VAL A 181 -9.63 -5.64 -15.13
C VAL A 181 -9.90 -5.52 -16.64
N GLY A 182 -10.55 -6.52 -17.20
CA GLY A 182 -10.79 -6.61 -18.65
C GLY A 182 -9.65 -7.26 -19.47
N LEU A 183 -8.46 -7.43 -18.86
CA LEU A 183 -7.34 -8.13 -19.51
C LEU A 183 -7.29 -9.63 -19.13
N TYR A 184 -7.74 -9.97 -17.92
CA TYR A 184 -7.71 -11.33 -17.38
C TYR A 184 -9.08 -11.77 -16.90
N GLY A 185 -9.30 -13.08 -16.88
CA GLY A 185 -10.56 -13.69 -16.47
C GLY A 185 -10.86 -13.47 -14.96
N PRO A 186 -12.15 -13.56 -14.57
CA PRO A 186 -12.59 -13.30 -13.18
C PRO A 186 -11.90 -14.18 -12.13
N LEU A 187 -11.64 -15.45 -12.45
CA LEU A 187 -10.95 -16.36 -11.54
C LEU A 187 -9.51 -15.88 -11.27
N HIS A 188 -8.79 -15.46 -12.30
CA HIS A 188 -7.44 -14.93 -12.16
C HIS A 188 -7.41 -13.68 -11.27
N LEU A 189 -8.33 -12.75 -11.50
CA LEU A 189 -8.47 -11.53 -10.67
C LEU A 189 -8.84 -11.87 -9.22
N LEU A 190 -9.71 -12.86 -8.99
CA LEU A 190 -10.04 -13.32 -7.65
C LEU A 190 -8.83 -13.92 -6.92
N LEU A 191 -8.04 -14.75 -7.60
CA LEU A 191 -6.84 -15.35 -7.02
C LEU A 191 -5.80 -14.28 -6.66
N ALA A 192 -5.56 -13.33 -7.54
CA ALA A 192 -4.68 -12.20 -7.28
C ALA A 192 -5.21 -11.33 -6.11
N PHE A 193 -6.52 -11.06 -6.05
CA PHE A 193 -7.14 -10.37 -4.91
C PHE A 193 -6.89 -11.08 -3.58
N LEU A 194 -7.11 -12.40 -3.54
CA LEU A 194 -6.89 -13.22 -2.36
C LEU A 194 -5.42 -13.26 -1.94
N GLN A 195 -4.49 -13.14 -2.88
CA GLN A 195 -3.05 -13.07 -2.59
C GLN A 195 -2.68 -11.77 -1.85
N TYR A 196 -3.27 -10.61 -2.20
CA TYR A 196 -2.98 -9.34 -1.53
C TYR A 196 -3.77 -9.12 -0.23
N LEU A 197 -4.92 -9.80 -0.06
CA LEU A 197 -5.83 -9.57 1.07
C LEU A 197 -5.16 -9.73 2.45
N PRO A 198 -4.34 -10.76 2.71
CA PRO A 198 -3.66 -10.92 4.00
C PRO A 198 -2.65 -9.83 4.28
N ALA A 199 -1.91 -9.35 3.27
CA ALA A 199 -1.03 -8.20 3.42
C ALA A 199 -1.83 -6.97 3.90
N GLY A 200 -2.98 -6.72 3.27
CA GLY A 200 -3.92 -5.68 3.68
C GLY A 200 -4.36 -5.79 5.14
N LEU A 201 -4.71 -6.99 5.59
CA LEU A 201 -5.13 -7.27 6.98
C LEU A 201 -3.99 -7.10 7.99
N ILE A 202 -2.79 -7.59 7.66
CA ILE A 202 -1.61 -7.52 8.53
C ILE A 202 -1.18 -6.07 8.74
N LEU A 203 -1.13 -5.26 7.69
CA LEU A 203 -0.78 -3.85 7.78
C LEU A 203 -1.83 -3.05 8.57
N ALA A 204 -3.12 -3.36 8.42
CA ALA A 204 -4.19 -2.77 9.25
C ALA A 204 -4.04 -3.18 10.73
N TYR A 205 -3.73 -4.44 11.00
CA TYR A 205 -3.44 -4.93 12.35
C TYR A 205 -2.21 -4.25 12.96
N ALA A 206 -1.13 -4.10 12.20
CA ALA A 206 0.09 -3.42 12.62
C ALA A 206 -0.20 -1.95 13.00
N TYR A 207 -1.00 -1.24 12.18
CA TYR A 207 -1.46 0.11 12.50
C TYR A 207 -2.27 0.15 13.80
N ARG A 208 -3.25 -0.74 13.93
CA ARG A 208 -4.11 -0.77 15.13
C ARG A 208 -3.32 -1.11 16.38
N ARG A 209 -2.39 -2.06 16.30
CA ARG A 209 -1.58 -2.53 17.42
C ARG A 209 -0.56 -1.47 17.88
N SER A 210 0.17 -0.86 16.95
CA SER A 210 1.20 0.15 17.24
C SER A 210 0.61 1.54 17.54
N GLY A 211 -0.58 1.83 17.01
CA GLY A 211 -1.21 3.15 17.08
C GLY A 211 -0.51 4.21 16.22
N THR A 212 0.40 3.83 15.32
CA THR A 212 1.13 4.74 14.43
C THR A 212 1.23 4.20 13.00
N LEU A 213 1.03 5.09 12.00
CA LEU A 213 1.20 4.77 10.58
C LEU A 213 2.65 4.42 10.22
N LEU A 214 3.63 4.89 11.00
CA LEU A 214 5.03 4.57 10.74
C LEU A 214 5.29 3.05 10.80
N CYS A 215 4.57 2.33 11.65
CA CYS A 215 4.73 0.88 11.77
C CYS A 215 4.36 0.14 10.47
N PRO A 216 3.12 0.24 9.91
CA PRO A 216 2.80 -0.39 8.64
C PRO A 216 3.61 0.18 7.46
N MET A 217 3.98 1.48 7.46
CA MET A 217 4.87 2.07 6.44
C MET A 217 6.25 1.37 6.42
N LEU A 218 6.85 1.10 7.57
CA LEU A 218 8.14 0.41 7.66
C LEU A 218 8.02 -1.06 7.26
N ILE A 219 6.94 -1.75 7.64
CA ILE A 219 6.69 -3.14 7.20
C ILE A 219 6.56 -3.17 5.67
N HIS A 220 5.74 -2.31 5.10
CA HIS A 220 5.50 -2.20 3.67
C HIS A 220 6.79 -1.86 2.91
N ALA A 221 7.55 -0.87 3.37
CA ALA A 221 8.83 -0.51 2.79
C ALA A 221 9.85 -1.67 2.82
N ALA A 222 9.93 -2.41 3.93
CA ALA A 222 10.82 -3.56 4.04
C ALA A 222 10.41 -4.71 3.10
N VAL A 223 9.11 -4.98 2.96
CA VAL A 223 8.59 -5.98 2.02
C VAL A 223 8.92 -5.60 0.58
N ASN A 224 8.65 -4.34 0.18
CA ASN A 224 8.98 -3.85 -1.14
C ASN A 224 10.49 -3.87 -1.41
N ALA A 225 11.30 -3.50 -0.40
CA ALA A 225 12.77 -3.56 -0.52
C ALA A 225 13.26 -4.97 -0.82
N ILE A 226 12.76 -5.98 -0.10
CA ILE A 226 13.14 -7.38 -0.32
C ILE A 226 12.67 -7.85 -1.71
N GLY A 227 11.42 -7.50 -2.10
CA GLY A 227 10.90 -7.81 -3.44
C GLY A 227 11.78 -7.21 -4.55
N ILE A 228 12.10 -5.91 -4.49
CA ILE A 228 12.94 -5.24 -5.49
C ILE A 228 14.39 -5.80 -5.48
N LEU A 229 14.96 -6.07 -4.31
CA LEU A 229 16.32 -6.64 -4.21
C LEU A 229 16.40 -8.06 -4.82
N SER A 230 15.32 -8.84 -4.77
CA SER A 230 15.28 -10.18 -5.36
C SER A 230 15.21 -10.17 -6.90
N LEU A 231 14.93 -9.01 -7.50
CA LEU A 231 14.89 -8.81 -8.97
C LEU A 231 16.22 -8.30 -9.55
N ARG A 232 17.25 -8.13 -8.73
CA ARG A 232 18.58 -7.68 -9.14
C ARG A 232 19.47 -8.85 -9.50
#